data_a9e0444a3530908490d338a1fe215412
#
_entry.id   a9e0444a3530908490d338a1fe215412
#
_cell.length_a   1.000
_cell.length_b   1.000
_cell.length_c   1.000
_cell.angle_alpha   90.00
_cell.angle_beta   90.00
_cell.angle_gamma   90.00
#
_symmetry.space_group_name_H-M   'P 1'
#
loop_
_entity.id
_entity.type
_entity.pdbx_description
1 polymer ?
#
loop_
_entity_poly.entity_id
_entity_poly.type
_entity_poly.pdbx_seq_one_letter_code
_entity_poly.pdbx_strand_id
1 'polypeptide(L)'
;HNGDPRFLRSRVRTELMPVMEEVLGPEVAASLARSATLLAGEDEVVARVARMWADEHGVKANELPGLRGVEVGLARRVVKEWLPQARMVHVDAVLGLLDGPGGAGVDVPGGRVEMRQGTLYLARRL
;
A
#
# COMPACT_ATOMS: atom_id res chain seq x y z
N HIS A 1 -12.62 -15.77 -17.88
CA HIS A 1 -12.51 -16.05 -16.48
C HIS A 1 -12.55 -14.76 -15.64
N ASN A 2 -13.37 -14.72 -14.60
CA ASN A 2 -13.65 -13.50 -13.82
C ASN A 2 -12.42 -12.96 -13.07
N GLY A 3 -11.43 -13.78 -12.78
CA GLY A 3 -10.22 -13.37 -12.09
C GLY A 3 -9.12 -12.81 -12.99
N ASP A 4 -9.29 -12.86 -14.30
CA ASP A 4 -8.27 -12.35 -15.23
C ASP A 4 -8.33 -10.81 -15.28
N PRO A 5 -7.23 -10.09 -14.95
CA PRO A 5 -7.21 -8.63 -15.05
C PRO A 5 -7.56 -8.09 -16.44
N ARG A 6 -7.20 -8.80 -17.50
CA ARG A 6 -7.54 -8.39 -18.88
C ARG A 6 -9.05 -8.47 -19.11
N PHE A 7 -9.71 -9.50 -18.57
CA PHE A 7 -11.16 -9.66 -18.65
C PHE A 7 -11.86 -8.52 -17.89
N LEU A 8 -11.40 -8.20 -16.70
CA LEU A 8 -11.94 -7.09 -15.89
C LEU A 8 -11.78 -5.75 -16.60
N ARG A 9 -10.62 -5.47 -17.17
CA ARG A 9 -10.38 -4.23 -17.93
C ARG A 9 -11.31 -4.12 -19.12
N SER A 10 -11.52 -5.22 -19.84
CA SER A 10 -12.42 -5.28 -20.98
C SER A 10 -13.85 -4.96 -20.54
N ARG A 11 -14.32 -5.57 -19.44
CA ARG A 11 -15.65 -5.30 -18.90
C ARG A 11 -15.82 -3.85 -18.43
N VAL A 12 -14.84 -3.30 -17.78
CA VAL A 12 -14.87 -1.89 -17.36
C VAL A 12 -15.06 -0.99 -18.58
N ARG A 13 -14.29 -1.20 -19.64
CA ARG A 13 -14.34 -0.39 -20.83
C ARG A 13 -15.65 -0.57 -21.62
N THR A 14 -16.14 -1.81 -21.75
CA THR A 14 -17.28 -2.13 -22.62
C THR A 14 -18.62 -2.10 -21.91
N GLU A 15 -18.65 -2.32 -20.60
CA GLU A 15 -19.91 -2.38 -19.83
C GLU A 15 -20.06 -1.24 -18.83
N LEU A 16 -19.05 -0.97 -18.01
CA LEU A 16 -19.13 0.00 -16.91
C LEU A 16 -19.00 1.45 -17.41
N MET A 17 -17.99 1.74 -18.22
CA MET A 17 -17.73 3.10 -18.68
C MET A 17 -18.91 3.70 -19.46
N PRO A 18 -19.56 2.97 -20.39
CA PRO A 18 -20.74 3.51 -21.06
C PRO A 18 -21.89 3.87 -20.12
N VAL A 19 -22.12 3.05 -19.08
CA VAL A 19 -23.14 3.35 -18.06
C VAL A 19 -22.76 4.59 -17.25
N MET A 20 -21.49 4.71 -16.87
CA MET A 20 -21.02 5.90 -16.14
C MET A 20 -21.15 7.17 -16.97
N GLU A 21 -20.84 7.11 -18.26
CA GLU A 21 -20.99 8.24 -19.17
C GLU A 21 -22.46 8.64 -19.32
N GLU A 22 -23.37 7.67 -19.40
CA GLU A 22 -24.81 7.92 -19.49
C GLU A 22 -25.35 8.59 -18.22
N VAL A 23 -24.94 8.11 -17.04
CA VAL A 23 -25.44 8.59 -15.75
C VAL A 23 -24.78 9.90 -15.32
N LEU A 24 -23.46 10.00 -15.49
CA LEU A 24 -22.64 11.11 -14.97
C LEU A 24 -22.23 12.12 -16.04
N GLY A 25 -22.47 11.83 -17.31
CA GLY A 25 -22.11 12.69 -18.42
C GLY A 25 -20.89 12.22 -19.18
N PRO A 26 -20.70 12.73 -20.42
CA PRO A 26 -19.62 12.27 -21.32
C PRO A 26 -18.21 12.66 -20.85
N GLU A 27 -18.11 13.56 -19.86
CA GLU A 27 -16.82 14.02 -19.34
C GLU A 27 -16.16 13.05 -18.36
N VAL A 28 -16.88 12.01 -17.90
CA VAL A 28 -16.42 11.15 -16.81
C VAL A 28 -15.13 10.40 -17.16
N ALA A 29 -14.99 9.92 -18.40
CA ALA A 29 -13.79 9.21 -18.83
C ALA A 29 -12.55 10.11 -18.77
N ALA A 30 -12.67 11.34 -19.27
CA ALA A 30 -11.58 12.32 -19.24
C ALA A 30 -11.23 12.73 -17.81
N SER A 31 -12.24 12.90 -16.95
CA SER A 31 -12.05 13.24 -15.54
C SER A 31 -11.31 12.13 -14.79
N LEU A 32 -11.70 10.87 -14.99
CA LEU A 32 -11.03 9.73 -14.38
C LEU A 32 -9.59 9.60 -14.87
N ALA A 33 -9.34 9.81 -16.17
CA ALA A 33 -8.00 9.77 -16.74
C ALA A 33 -7.10 10.85 -16.12
N ARG A 34 -7.61 12.07 -15.95
CA ARG A 34 -6.85 13.14 -15.28
C ARG A 34 -6.54 12.80 -13.83
N SER A 35 -7.53 12.28 -13.08
CA SER A 35 -7.33 11.87 -11.69
C SER A 35 -6.28 10.76 -11.58
N ALA A 36 -6.33 9.77 -12.46
CA ALA A 36 -5.36 8.68 -12.49
C ALA A 36 -3.94 9.21 -12.75
N THR A 37 -3.79 10.15 -13.68
CA THR A 37 -2.49 10.77 -13.99
C THR A 37 -1.94 11.54 -12.79
N LEU A 38 -2.78 12.33 -12.12
CA LEU A 38 -2.37 13.06 -10.92
C LEU A 38 -1.96 12.12 -9.80
N LEU A 39 -2.76 11.09 -9.54
CA LEU A 39 -2.46 10.10 -8.48
C LEU A 39 -1.18 9.35 -8.78
N ALA A 40 -0.92 8.99 -10.03
CA ALA A 40 0.33 8.31 -10.42
C ALA A 40 1.54 9.20 -10.14
N GLY A 41 1.46 10.51 -10.45
CA GLY A 41 2.54 11.45 -10.17
C GLY A 41 2.78 11.63 -8.67
N GLU A 42 1.72 11.77 -7.89
CA GLU A 42 1.82 11.85 -6.44
C GLU A 42 2.36 10.57 -5.82
N ASP A 43 1.98 9.41 -6.35
CA ASP A 43 2.48 8.11 -5.92
C ASP A 43 3.99 8.00 -6.09
N GLU A 44 4.54 8.48 -7.19
CA GLU A 44 5.99 8.49 -7.41
C GLU A 44 6.72 9.36 -6.38
N VAL A 45 6.17 10.51 -6.02
CA VAL A 45 6.74 11.40 -5.00
C VAL A 45 6.74 10.72 -3.64
N VAL A 46 5.61 10.14 -3.25
CA VAL A 46 5.49 9.45 -1.95
C VAL A 46 6.44 8.24 -1.88
N ALA A 47 6.55 7.48 -2.97
CA ALA A 47 7.48 6.34 -3.03
C ALA A 47 8.92 6.80 -2.82
N ARG A 48 9.32 7.90 -3.44
CA ARG A 48 10.67 8.46 -3.27
C ARG A 48 10.92 8.93 -1.84
N VAL A 49 9.97 9.65 -1.25
CA VAL A 49 10.06 10.09 0.15
C VAL A 49 10.16 8.88 1.08
N ALA A 50 9.38 7.83 0.84
CA ALA A 50 9.44 6.62 1.65
C ALA A 50 10.82 5.94 1.57
N ARG A 51 11.41 5.87 0.38
CA ARG A 51 12.76 5.30 0.22
C ARG A 51 13.82 6.13 0.92
N MET A 52 13.75 7.45 0.81
CA MET A 52 14.67 8.36 1.51
C MET A 52 14.54 8.18 3.02
N TRP A 53 13.32 8.12 3.53
CA TRP A 53 13.06 7.89 4.94
C TRP A 53 13.65 6.56 5.41
N ALA A 54 13.46 5.50 4.62
CA ALA A 54 13.99 4.16 4.94
C ALA A 54 15.53 4.17 5.01
N ASP A 55 16.18 4.85 4.08
CA ASP A 55 17.64 4.97 4.08
C ASP A 55 18.13 5.72 5.32
N GLU A 56 17.47 6.81 5.70
CA GLU A 56 17.83 7.61 6.86
C GLU A 56 17.64 6.85 8.18
N HIS A 57 16.66 5.95 8.25
CA HIS A 57 16.31 5.23 9.48
C HIS A 57 16.89 3.82 9.55
N GLY A 58 17.74 3.45 8.61
CA GLY A 58 18.42 2.16 8.65
C GLY A 58 17.50 0.96 8.47
N VAL A 59 16.47 1.10 7.65
CA VAL A 59 15.54 -0.01 7.35
C VAL A 59 16.30 -1.11 6.62
N LYS A 60 16.11 -2.35 7.08
CA LYS A 60 16.70 -3.55 6.49
C LYS A 60 15.59 -4.47 5.99
N ALA A 61 15.98 -5.52 5.25
CA ALA A 61 15.01 -6.46 4.70
C ALA A 61 14.10 -7.09 5.76
N ASN A 62 14.59 -7.26 6.98
CA ASN A 62 13.87 -7.91 8.08
C ASN A 62 13.64 -7.03 9.30
N GLU A 63 14.03 -5.76 9.25
CA GLU A 63 13.89 -4.83 10.38
C GLU A 63 13.43 -3.46 9.89
N LEU A 64 12.38 -2.95 10.51
CA LEU A 64 11.83 -1.63 10.21
C LEU A 64 11.68 -0.83 11.51
N PRO A 65 12.68 0.01 11.85
CA PRO A 65 12.63 0.83 13.06
C PRO A 65 11.97 2.18 12.81
N GLY A 66 11.56 2.84 13.89
CA GLY A 66 11.32 4.28 13.87
C GLY A 66 9.98 4.77 13.34
N LEU A 67 9.01 3.88 13.08
CA LEU A 67 7.71 4.29 12.51
C LEU A 67 6.76 4.98 13.49
N ARG A 68 7.00 4.88 14.79
CA ARG A 68 6.12 5.56 15.76
C ARG A 68 6.12 7.06 15.54
N GLY A 69 4.93 7.66 15.50
CA GLY A 69 4.79 9.10 15.34
C GLY A 69 4.97 9.61 13.90
N VAL A 70 5.25 8.73 12.96
CA VAL A 70 5.35 9.08 11.54
C VAL A 70 3.94 9.26 10.98
N GLU A 71 3.74 10.26 10.12
CA GLU A 71 2.46 10.49 9.46
C GLU A 71 1.95 9.23 8.78
N VAL A 72 0.64 8.96 8.93
CA VAL A 72 0.06 7.70 8.48
C VAL A 72 0.28 7.42 6.99
N GLY A 73 0.21 8.44 6.15
CA GLY A 73 0.44 8.27 4.70
C GLY A 73 1.85 7.82 4.38
N LEU A 74 2.84 8.41 5.04
CA LEU A 74 4.24 8.00 4.89
C LEU A 74 4.48 6.62 5.50
N ALA A 75 3.97 6.37 6.70
CA ALA A 75 4.11 5.09 7.38
C ALA A 75 3.51 3.94 6.56
N ARG A 76 2.32 4.12 5.98
CA ARG A 76 1.71 3.14 5.07
C ARG A 76 2.61 2.83 3.89
N ARG A 77 3.18 3.86 3.29
CA ARG A 77 4.03 3.66 2.11
C ARG A 77 5.34 2.97 2.46
N VAL A 78 5.95 3.34 3.59
CA VAL A 78 7.17 2.67 4.07
C VAL A 78 6.91 1.18 4.29
N VAL A 79 5.81 0.83 4.95
CA VAL A 79 5.44 -0.58 5.16
C VAL A 79 5.17 -1.28 3.82
N LYS A 80 4.48 -0.61 2.90
CA LYS A 80 4.18 -1.18 1.57
C LYS A 80 5.46 -1.45 0.76
N GLU A 81 6.43 -0.53 0.81
CA GLU A 81 7.72 -0.73 0.15
C GLU A 81 8.51 -1.87 0.81
N TRP A 82 8.42 -1.99 2.14
CA TRP A 82 9.08 -3.05 2.91
C TRP A 82 8.43 -4.42 2.67
N LEU A 83 7.10 -4.44 2.46
CA LEU A 83 6.30 -5.65 2.21
C LEU A 83 5.56 -5.51 0.86
N PRO A 84 6.27 -5.65 -0.27
CA PRO A 84 5.66 -5.34 -1.58
C PRO A 84 4.43 -6.19 -1.92
N GLN A 85 4.34 -7.40 -1.36
CA GLN A 85 3.20 -8.30 -1.62
C GLN A 85 2.03 -8.09 -0.67
N ALA A 86 2.18 -7.24 0.35
CA ALA A 86 1.11 -6.96 1.30
C ALA A 86 0.01 -6.11 0.64
N ARG A 87 -1.24 -6.42 0.96
CA ARG A 87 -2.37 -5.57 0.62
C ARG A 87 -2.59 -4.55 1.74
N MET A 88 -3.46 -3.57 1.50
CA MET A 88 -3.71 -2.50 2.48
C MET A 88 -4.17 -3.04 3.83
N VAL A 89 -4.98 -4.11 3.84
CA VAL A 89 -5.41 -4.74 5.10
C VAL A 89 -4.22 -5.23 5.93
N HIS A 90 -3.20 -5.75 5.28
CA HIS A 90 -1.98 -6.20 5.97
C HIS A 90 -1.15 -5.01 6.45
N VAL A 91 -1.02 -3.99 5.62
CA VAL A 91 -0.28 -2.77 5.96
C VAL A 91 -0.88 -2.12 7.20
N ASP A 92 -2.20 -1.94 7.24
CA ASP A 92 -2.87 -1.32 8.38
C ASP A 92 -2.78 -2.18 9.64
N ALA A 93 -2.83 -3.51 9.50
CA ALA A 93 -2.65 -4.42 10.63
C ALA A 93 -1.22 -4.32 11.21
N VAL A 94 -0.21 -4.22 10.35
CA VAL A 94 1.19 -4.02 10.78
C VAL A 94 1.34 -2.69 11.51
N LEU A 95 0.77 -1.61 10.97
CA LEU A 95 0.82 -0.31 11.64
C LEU A 95 0.12 -0.32 13.00
N GLY A 96 -0.94 -1.12 13.13
CA GLY A 96 -1.62 -1.31 14.41
C GLY A 96 -0.73 -1.89 15.51
N LEU A 97 0.32 -2.61 15.15
CA LEU A 97 1.27 -3.14 16.13
C LEU A 97 2.04 -2.05 16.87
N LEU A 98 2.20 -0.89 16.26
CA LEU A 98 2.98 0.21 16.84
C LEU A 98 2.36 0.76 18.12
N ASP A 99 1.04 0.71 18.23
CA ASP A 99 0.29 1.21 19.38
C ASP A 99 -0.13 0.12 20.35
N GLY A 100 0.20 -1.14 20.01
CA GLY A 100 -0.16 -2.30 20.81
C GLY A 100 0.93 -2.74 21.78
N PRO A 101 0.65 -3.80 22.56
CA PRO A 101 1.63 -4.36 23.48
C PRO A 101 2.81 -5.00 22.72
N GLY A 102 3.99 -4.90 23.31
CA GLY A 102 5.17 -5.57 22.76
C GLY A 102 4.98 -7.09 22.68
N GLY A 103 5.52 -7.70 21.64
CA GLY A 103 5.40 -9.13 21.40
C GLY A 103 4.20 -9.54 20.55
N ALA A 104 3.29 -8.61 20.25
CA ALA A 104 2.20 -8.86 19.32
C ALA A 104 2.72 -9.00 17.89
N GLY A 105 2.02 -9.76 17.07
CA GLY A 105 2.41 -9.99 15.67
C GLY A 105 1.23 -10.14 14.74
N VAL A 106 1.51 -10.00 13.45
CA VAL A 106 0.53 -10.08 12.36
C VAL A 106 1.09 -10.96 11.25
N ASP A 107 0.29 -11.88 10.75
CA ASP A 107 0.64 -12.66 9.58
C ASP A 107 0.48 -11.81 8.32
N VAL A 108 1.48 -11.88 7.46
CA VAL A 108 1.52 -11.17 6.18
C VAL A 108 1.90 -12.16 5.07
N PRO A 109 1.64 -11.82 3.80
CA PRO A 109 2.12 -12.68 2.72
C PRO A 109 3.63 -12.93 2.82
N GLY A 110 4.00 -14.19 2.91
CA GLY A 110 5.40 -14.61 2.99
C GLY A 110 6.03 -14.62 4.38
N GLY A 111 5.27 -14.29 5.45
CA GLY A 111 5.86 -14.30 6.78
C GLY A 111 4.97 -13.77 7.90
N ARG A 112 5.63 -13.33 8.96
CA ARG A 112 4.96 -12.73 10.11
C ARG A 112 5.77 -11.53 10.58
N VAL A 113 5.08 -10.45 10.89
CA VAL A 113 5.67 -9.23 11.45
C VAL A 113 5.37 -9.17 12.95
N GLU A 114 6.39 -8.93 13.74
CA GLU A 114 6.26 -8.74 15.18
C GLU A 114 6.91 -7.42 15.58
N MET A 115 6.36 -6.78 16.61
CA MET A 115 6.95 -5.55 17.15
C MET A 115 7.67 -5.85 18.46
N ARG A 116 8.92 -5.36 18.55
CA ARG A 116 9.71 -5.42 19.78
C ARG A 116 10.44 -4.09 19.97
N GLN A 117 10.22 -3.43 21.10
CA GLN A 117 10.89 -2.19 21.48
C GLN A 117 10.84 -1.11 20.38
N GLY A 118 9.67 -0.95 19.75
CA GLY A 118 9.45 0.08 18.72
C GLY A 118 9.97 -0.28 17.33
N THR A 119 10.53 -1.45 17.14
CA THR A 119 11.01 -1.93 15.84
C THR A 119 10.15 -3.10 15.36
N LEU A 120 9.79 -3.07 14.08
CA LEU A 120 9.09 -4.17 13.44
C LEU A 120 10.09 -5.15 12.86
N TYR A 121 9.86 -6.43 13.09
CA TYR A 121 10.70 -7.52 12.62
C TYR A 121 9.91 -8.46 11.72
N LEU A 122 10.46 -8.78 10.57
CA LEU A 122 9.86 -9.71 9.62
C LEU A 122 10.55 -11.06 9.71
N ALA A 123 9.77 -12.09 10.08
CA ALA A 123 10.21 -13.48 9.99
C ALA A 123 9.61 -14.10 8.73
N ARG A 124 10.43 -14.40 7.75
CA ARG A 124 9.97 -14.98 6.48
C ARG A 124 9.68 -16.47 6.64
N ARG A 125 8.65 -16.93 5.92
CA ARG A 125 8.36 -18.35 5.79
C ARG A 125 9.18 -18.92 4.63
N LEU A 126 9.67 -20.12 4.84
CA LEU A 126 10.41 -20.86 3.81
C LEU A 126 9.48 -21.56 2.83
#